data_0e3e64a629057bfaeb75ac5e4ad23c52
#
_entry.id   0e3e64a629057bfaeb75ac5e4ad23c52
#
_cell.length_a   1.000
_cell.length_b   1.000
_cell.length_c   1.000
_cell.angle_alpha   90.00
_cell.angle_beta   90.00
_cell.angle_gamma   90.00
#
_symmetry.space_group_name_H-M   'P 1'
#
loop_
_entity.id
_entity.type
_entity.pdbx_description
1 polymer ?
#
loop_
_entity_poly.entity_id
_entity_poly.type
_entity_poly.pdbx_seq_one_letter_code
_entity_poly.pdbx_strand_id
1 'polypeptide(L)'
;MKEKVIIVGGGISGLTAGIYAQRSGFDVLILEKCSTPGGVSTCWKRKGYMFEGGVHWLNGSGSHLDLHKVWLEVGALQENNPIYFKDPVYVLKNGKADLAIWRDAERTLKELSAYSPRDRKALRSIFRDVKMFRYFQSPVEGETRILDYVRMLPAILITPRLWMQSIGYYLSRIKDPDVRTLLEAVVAPVNNAMTFAYTLSGFFTGDSGYPSGGSLRMALNMAHTFVKAGGQIRYNTTVEKVVDGGVFVEGELLKADAVIVTVDARTAIDKLFEKPLQDGWARRMRKLLATSQTVFVGVGVEADLNSYPKSMVFKVPFRDGGVDLSFFVVSNYARDRYSPEGCTTVTALFPGYSYGWWKAAKEDGTYEEKKQAVAQKFIGILEEQIPETRGRIAVVDVATPLTYQRYCDTYEGSYMSDWMPFTLTTNAPNRYRKGLYFAGQRTAYSGGLPPAVISGRLTARLLCKDFKHKFTNK
;
A
#
# COMPACT_ATOMS: atom_id res chain seq x y z
N MET A 1 -26.37 -5.81 28.02
CA MET A 1 -25.07 -6.40 27.54
C MET A 1 -24.60 -5.57 26.39
N LYS A 2 -23.27 -5.44 26.18
CA LYS A 2 -22.73 -4.77 25.01
C LYS A 2 -22.90 -5.67 23.79
N GLU A 3 -23.23 -5.09 22.63
CA GLU A 3 -23.29 -5.84 21.38
C GLU A 3 -21.90 -6.36 21.02
N LYS A 4 -21.84 -7.64 20.67
CA LYS A 4 -20.63 -8.33 20.29
C LYS A 4 -20.35 -8.17 18.80
N VAL A 5 -19.15 -7.67 18.46
CA VAL A 5 -18.71 -7.49 17.08
C VAL A 5 -17.50 -8.37 16.82
N ILE A 6 -17.57 -9.21 15.79
CA ILE A 6 -16.41 -9.98 15.32
C ILE A 6 -15.88 -9.33 14.04
N ILE A 7 -14.56 -9.09 14.02
CA ILE A 7 -13.84 -8.56 12.86
C ILE A 7 -12.98 -9.66 12.27
N VAL A 8 -13.17 -9.95 10.99
CA VAL A 8 -12.43 -10.97 10.25
C VAL A 8 -11.23 -10.33 9.58
N GLY A 9 -10.04 -10.49 10.17
CA GLY A 9 -8.76 -9.96 9.71
C GLY A 9 -8.25 -8.78 10.54
N GLY A 10 -7.00 -8.87 11.00
CA GLY A 10 -6.25 -7.85 11.77
C GLY A 10 -5.39 -6.94 10.91
N GLY A 11 -5.77 -6.70 9.65
CA GLY A 11 -5.14 -5.71 8.79
C GLY A 11 -5.48 -4.28 9.22
N ILE A 12 -4.91 -3.27 8.52
CA ILE A 12 -5.12 -1.84 8.84
C ILE A 12 -6.59 -1.46 8.94
N SER A 13 -7.44 -1.97 8.04
CA SER A 13 -8.89 -1.69 8.07
C SER A 13 -9.59 -2.34 9.25
N GLY A 14 -9.22 -3.59 9.59
CA GLY A 14 -9.79 -4.31 10.72
C GLY A 14 -9.42 -3.68 12.06
N LEU A 15 -8.14 -3.34 12.23
CA LEU A 15 -7.66 -2.60 13.41
C LEU A 15 -8.37 -1.26 13.54
N THR A 16 -8.51 -0.52 12.43
CA THR A 16 -9.22 0.78 12.44
C THR A 16 -10.68 0.63 12.83
N ALA A 17 -11.42 -0.29 12.19
CA ALA A 17 -12.81 -0.55 12.52
C ALA A 17 -12.96 -0.99 13.98
N GLY A 18 -12.06 -1.86 14.46
CA GLY A 18 -12.04 -2.35 15.83
C GLY A 18 -11.83 -1.25 16.86
N ILE A 19 -10.85 -0.37 16.66
CA ILE A 19 -10.55 0.75 17.55
C ILE A 19 -11.78 1.66 17.72
N TYR A 20 -12.38 2.08 16.61
CA TYR A 20 -13.56 2.96 16.67
C TYR A 20 -14.80 2.26 17.22
N ALA A 21 -15.05 1.01 16.86
CA ALA A 21 -16.17 0.23 17.41
C ALA A 21 -16.01 0.01 18.92
N GLN A 22 -14.81 -0.39 19.37
CA GLN A 22 -14.54 -0.60 20.80
C GLN A 22 -14.73 0.69 21.61
N ARG A 23 -14.18 1.81 21.14
CA ARG A 23 -14.37 3.15 21.77
C ARG A 23 -15.83 3.60 21.77
N SER A 24 -16.60 3.17 20.80
CA SER A 24 -18.04 3.49 20.68
C SER A 24 -18.94 2.59 21.52
N GLY A 25 -18.38 1.69 22.35
CA GLY A 25 -19.11 0.92 23.34
C GLY A 25 -19.43 -0.52 22.99
N PHE A 26 -19.01 -1.03 21.83
CA PHE A 26 -19.14 -2.44 21.44
C PHE A 26 -18.14 -3.33 22.19
N ASP A 27 -18.42 -4.63 22.25
CA ASP A 27 -17.48 -5.67 22.67
C ASP A 27 -16.86 -6.29 21.40
N VAL A 28 -15.59 -5.97 21.14
CA VAL A 28 -14.96 -6.25 19.84
C VAL A 28 -13.88 -7.31 19.94
N LEU A 29 -14.02 -8.36 19.11
CA LEU A 29 -13.04 -9.42 18.91
C LEU A 29 -12.52 -9.38 17.47
N ILE A 30 -11.20 -9.21 17.28
CA ILE A 30 -10.53 -9.39 15.99
C ILE A 30 -9.98 -10.81 15.90
N LEU A 31 -10.26 -11.50 14.78
CA LEU A 31 -9.71 -12.81 14.44
C LEU A 31 -8.69 -12.64 13.32
N GLU A 32 -7.42 -12.91 13.62
CA GLU A 32 -6.31 -12.76 12.68
C GLU A 32 -5.64 -14.10 12.42
N LYS A 33 -5.52 -14.45 11.14
CA LYS A 33 -4.92 -15.70 10.67
C LYS A 33 -3.43 -15.81 10.98
N CYS A 34 -2.71 -14.69 10.89
CA CYS A 34 -1.27 -14.66 11.14
C CYS A 34 -0.94 -14.45 12.62
N SER A 35 0.32 -14.67 12.98
CA SER A 35 0.84 -14.39 14.33
C SER A 35 1.09 -12.91 14.60
N THR A 36 0.94 -12.04 13.59
CA THR A 36 1.19 -10.60 13.66
C THR A 36 0.10 -9.84 12.92
N PRO A 37 -0.25 -8.61 13.36
CA PRO A 37 -1.23 -7.78 12.68
C PRO A 37 -0.61 -7.10 11.44
N GLY A 38 -1.48 -6.50 10.62
CA GLY A 38 -1.08 -5.64 9.50
C GLY A 38 -1.55 -6.10 8.13
N GLY A 39 -1.81 -7.41 7.97
CA GLY A 39 -2.20 -7.97 6.66
C GLY A 39 -1.10 -7.74 5.62
N VAL A 40 -1.46 -7.15 4.46
CA VAL A 40 -0.48 -6.82 3.40
C VAL A 40 0.51 -5.73 3.81
N SER A 41 0.13 -4.87 4.76
CA SER A 41 1.01 -3.82 5.31
C SER A 41 1.84 -4.38 6.45
N THR A 42 2.90 -5.12 6.12
CA THR A 42 3.74 -5.82 7.10
C THR A 42 5.22 -5.80 6.73
N CYS A 43 6.05 -6.11 7.72
CA CYS A 43 7.47 -6.44 7.55
C CYS A 43 7.74 -7.82 8.14
N TRP A 44 8.79 -8.46 7.69
CA TRP A 44 9.25 -9.73 8.26
C TRP A 44 10.76 -9.78 8.39
N LYS A 45 11.25 -10.64 9.30
CA LYS A 45 12.68 -10.77 9.57
C LYS A 45 13.28 -12.06 9.03
N ARG A 46 14.52 -11.97 8.55
CA ARG A 46 15.38 -13.11 8.21
C ARG A 46 16.80 -12.82 8.69
N LYS A 47 17.37 -13.69 9.51
CA LYS A 47 18.76 -13.58 9.99
C LYS A 47 19.14 -12.19 10.50
N GLY A 48 18.25 -11.53 11.25
CA GLY A 48 18.49 -10.19 11.81
C GLY A 48 18.11 -9.01 10.90
N TYR A 49 17.87 -9.24 9.61
CA TYR A 49 17.42 -8.21 8.66
C TYR A 49 15.90 -8.16 8.59
N MET A 50 15.35 -6.97 8.56
CA MET A 50 13.89 -6.72 8.42
C MET A 50 13.59 -6.26 7.00
N PHE A 51 12.67 -6.94 6.33
CA PHE A 51 12.21 -6.61 4.98
C PHE A 51 10.87 -5.88 5.05
N GLU A 52 10.84 -4.65 4.52
CA GLU A 52 9.63 -3.84 4.41
C GLU A 52 8.83 -4.24 3.18
N GLY A 53 7.66 -4.84 3.39
CA GLY A 53 6.79 -5.33 2.32
C GLY A 53 5.56 -4.45 2.05
N GLY A 54 5.34 -3.38 2.81
CA GLY A 54 4.11 -2.60 2.75
C GLY A 54 4.33 -1.14 2.40
N VAL A 55 4.74 -0.31 3.35
CA VAL A 55 4.78 1.14 3.17
C VAL A 55 6.06 1.61 2.48
N HIS A 56 5.94 2.33 1.39
CA HIS A 56 7.04 3.06 0.74
C HIS A 56 6.96 4.56 1.01
N TRP A 57 5.76 5.08 1.19
CA TRP A 57 5.38 6.40 1.69
C TRP A 57 3.97 6.33 2.27
N LEU A 58 3.65 7.20 3.20
CA LEU A 58 2.35 7.25 3.85
C LEU A 58 1.61 8.54 3.44
N ASN A 59 0.59 8.41 2.63
CA ASN A 59 -0.31 9.52 2.34
C ASN A 59 -1.12 9.86 3.60
N GLY A 60 -1.31 11.15 3.86
CA GLY A 60 -1.90 11.64 5.10
C GLY A 60 -0.87 11.76 6.23
N SER A 61 0.42 11.66 5.95
CA SER A 61 1.48 11.86 6.95
C SER A 61 1.73 13.34 7.28
N GLY A 62 1.30 14.26 6.42
CA GLY A 62 1.41 15.70 6.67
C GLY A 62 0.42 16.16 7.75
N SER A 63 0.90 16.86 8.78
CA SER A 63 0.10 17.29 9.94
C SER A 63 -1.04 18.27 9.60
N HIS A 64 -1.01 18.87 8.42
CA HIS A 64 -2.05 19.77 7.91
C HIS A 64 -3.24 19.04 7.25
N LEU A 65 -3.19 17.71 7.11
CA LEU A 65 -4.20 16.91 6.43
C LEU A 65 -5.17 16.25 7.42
N ASP A 66 -6.43 16.10 7.01
CA ASP A 66 -7.44 15.43 7.83
C ASP A 66 -7.12 13.97 8.09
N LEU A 67 -6.54 13.29 7.11
CA LEU A 67 -6.12 11.89 7.26
C LEU A 67 -5.01 11.73 8.32
N HIS A 68 -4.18 12.74 8.55
CA HIS A 68 -3.18 12.70 9.62
C HIS A 68 -3.81 12.52 11.00
N LYS A 69 -4.93 13.21 11.25
CA LYS A 69 -5.69 13.05 12.50
C LYS A 69 -6.15 11.62 12.69
N VAL A 70 -6.63 10.99 11.62
CA VAL A 70 -7.07 9.59 11.66
C VAL A 70 -5.91 8.66 11.99
N TRP A 71 -4.72 8.87 11.39
CA TRP A 71 -3.53 8.08 11.73
C TRP A 71 -3.13 8.21 13.20
N LEU A 72 -3.28 9.40 13.79
CA LEU A 72 -3.07 9.62 15.22
C LEU A 72 -4.17 8.96 16.06
N GLU A 73 -5.44 9.14 15.70
CA GLU A 73 -6.58 8.56 16.42
C GLU A 73 -6.51 7.04 16.53
N VAL A 74 -6.11 6.36 15.45
CA VAL A 74 -5.96 4.89 15.46
C VAL A 74 -4.61 4.45 16.03
N GLY A 75 -3.75 5.39 16.44
CA GLY A 75 -2.44 5.09 17.01
C GLY A 75 -1.41 4.57 16.01
N ALA A 76 -1.66 4.68 14.71
CA ALA A 76 -0.70 4.29 13.67
C ALA A 76 0.57 5.14 13.72
N LEU A 77 0.42 6.43 14.01
CA LEU A 77 1.51 7.37 14.23
C LEU A 77 1.59 7.74 15.71
N GLN A 78 2.76 7.61 16.29
CA GLN A 78 3.08 7.90 17.69
C GLN A 78 4.51 8.46 17.78
N GLU A 79 4.96 8.87 18.97
CA GLU A 79 6.31 9.37 19.20
C GLU A 79 7.40 8.34 18.86
N ASN A 80 7.12 7.04 19.00
CA ASN A 80 8.06 5.96 18.73
C ASN A 80 8.23 5.63 17.24
N ASN A 81 7.44 6.25 16.35
CA ASN A 81 7.56 6.09 14.90
C ASN A 81 7.38 7.43 14.16
N PRO A 82 8.27 8.41 14.40
CA PRO A 82 8.19 9.71 13.76
C PRO A 82 8.25 9.58 12.23
N ILE A 83 7.58 10.52 11.56
CA ILE A 83 7.62 10.61 10.09
C ILE A 83 8.91 11.32 9.66
N TYR A 84 9.59 10.76 8.69
CA TYR A 84 10.64 11.48 7.96
C TYR A 84 10.34 11.54 6.47
N PHE A 85 10.87 12.55 5.82
CA PHE A 85 10.68 12.76 4.39
C PHE A 85 11.98 12.50 3.64
N LYS A 86 11.89 11.70 2.58
CA LYS A 86 13.02 11.42 1.70
C LYS A 86 13.37 12.68 0.90
N ASP A 87 14.63 13.07 0.90
CA ASP A 87 15.13 14.16 0.07
C ASP A 87 16.58 13.86 -0.35
N PRO A 88 16.81 13.49 -1.61
CA PRO A 88 15.86 13.36 -2.72
C PRO A 88 14.83 12.24 -2.53
N VAL A 89 13.66 12.38 -3.19
CA VAL A 89 12.57 11.39 -3.17
C VAL A 89 12.93 10.16 -3.99
N TYR A 90 13.44 10.37 -5.20
CA TYR A 90 13.97 9.34 -6.12
C TYR A 90 15.24 9.83 -6.79
N VAL A 91 16.16 8.91 -7.04
CA VAL A 91 17.38 9.17 -7.81
C VAL A 91 17.51 8.11 -8.90
N LEU A 92 17.59 8.52 -10.15
CA LEU A 92 17.94 7.66 -11.27
C LEU A 92 19.46 7.63 -11.41
N LYS A 93 20.02 6.43 -11.29
CA LYS A 93 21.41 6.12 -11.55
C LYS A 93 21.59 5.73 -13.02
N ASN A 94 22.29 6.54 -13.82
CA ASN A 94 22.50 6.25 -15.26
C ASN A 94 23.97 6.27 -15.69
N GLY A 95 24.91 6.43 -14.77
CA GLY A 95 26.35 6.46 -15.04
C GLY A 95 26.89 7.78 -15.65
N LYS A 96 26.01 8.74 -15.99
CA LYS A 96 26.40 10.05 -16.55
C LYS A 96 26.27 11.16 -15.48
N ALA A 97 25.07 11.37 -15.01
CA ALA A 97 24.74 12.28 -13.92
C ALA A 97 23.50 11.76 -13.22
N ASP A 98 23.49 11.74 -11.90
CA ASP A 98 22.33 11.33 -11.14
C ASP A 98 21.21 12.35 -11.35
N LEU A 99 20.06 11.88 -11.88
CA LEU A 99 18.85 12.69 -11.97
C LEU A 99 18.00 12.45 -10.74
N ALA A 100 17.46 13.52 -10.15
CA ALA A 100 16.70 13.41 -8.91
C ALA A 100 15.33 14.10 -8.98
N ILE A 101 14.38 13.52 -8.25
CA ILE A 101 13.17 14.19 -7.81
C ILE A 101 13.43 14.64 -6.36
N TRP A 102 13.48 15.95 -6.15
CA TRP A 102 13.62 16.58 -4.83
C TRP A 102 12.24 16.86 -4.24
N ARG A 103 12.17 17.09 -2.94
CA ARG A 103 10.95 17.62 -2.31
C ARG A 103 10.61 19.04 -2.77
N ASP A 104 11.60 19.78 -3.24
CA ASP A 104 11.41 21.07 -3.86
C ASP A 104 11.03 20.90 -5.34
N ALA A 105 9.77 21.25 -5.68
CA ALA A 105 9.23 21.15 -7.02
C ALA A 105 9.94 22.07 -8.02
N GLU A 106 10.36 23.28 -7.59
CA GLU A 106 11.03 24.26 -8.47
C GLU A 106 12.44 23.79 -8.78
N ARG A 107 13.16 23.28 -7.77
CA ARG A 107 14.48 22.66 -7.97
C ARG A 107 14.38 21.47 -8.93
N THR A 108 13.43 20.57 -8.70
CA THR A 108 13.22 19.40 -9.58
C THR A 108 12.95 19.84 -11.02
N LEU A 109 12.04 20.78 -11.23
CA LEU A 109 11.71 21.31 -12.56
C LEU A 109 12.91 21.98 -13.23
N LYS A 110 13.70 22.75 -12.46
CA LYS A 110 14.91 23.43 -12.95
C LYS A 110 15.97 22.43 -13.41
N GLU A 111 16.30 21.43 -12.57
CA GLU A 111 17.32 20.42 -12.87
C GLU A 111 16.90 19.54 -14.06
N LEU A 112 15.67 19.02 -14.10
CA LEU A 112 15.17 18.23 -15.23
C LEU A 112 15.10 19.04 -16.53
N SER A 113 14.74 20.34 -16.45
CA SER A 113 14.72 21.23 -17.62
C SER A 113 16.11 21.62 -18.12
N ALA A 114 17.11 21.62 -17.25
CA ALA A 114 18.50 21.82 -17.62
C ALA A 114 19.09 20.56 -18.28
N TYR A 115 18.76 19.37 -17.73
CA TYR A 115 19.18 18.08 -18.29
C TYR A 115 18.58 17.83 -19.69
N SER A 116 17.27 18.11 -19.85
CA SER A 116 16.59 17.98 -21.16
C SER A 116 15.90 19.29 -21.58
N PRO A 117 16.64 20.21 -22.22
CA PRO A 117 16.10 21.50 -22.70
C PRO A 117 14.94 21.33 -23.69
N ARG A 118 14.94 20.26 -24.49
CA ARG A 118 13.85 19.92 -25.44
C ARG A 118 12.54 19.61 -24.77
N ASP A 119 12.55 19.14 -23.52
CA ASP A 119 11.36 18.75 -22.76
C ASP A 119 10.83 19.86 -21.84
N ARG A 120 11.49 21.02 -21.77
CA ARG A 120 11.16 22.12 -20.86
C ARG A 120 9.68 22.52 -20.90
N LYS A 121 9.07 22.59 -22.10
CA LYS A 121 7.65 22.94 -22.24
C LYS A 121 6.74 21.85 -21.68
N ALA A 122 7.04 20.59 -21.94
CA ALA A 122 6.30 19.45 -21.43
C ALA A 122 6.42 19.33 -19.90
N LEU A 123 7.62 19.48 -19.35
CA LEU A 123 7.89 19.49 -17.92
C LEU A 123 7.10 20.59 -17.20
N ARG A 124 7.16 21.85 -17.70
CA ARG A 124 6.34 22.94 -17.13
C ARG A 124 4.85 22.63 -17.12
N SER A 125 4.34 21.99 -18.18
CA SER A 125 2.92 21.59 -18.22
C SER A 125 2.60 20.51 -17.20
N ILE A 126 3.46 19.48 -17.04
CA ILE A 126 3.31 18.42 -16.04
C ILE A 126 3.34 19.01 -14.64
N PHE A 127 4.33 19.82 -14.31
CA PHE A 127 4.46 20.41 -12.98
C PHE A 127 3.35 21.40 -12.65
N ARG A 128 2.75 22.06 -13.64
CA ARG A 128 1.53 22.85 -13.46
C ARG A 128 0.35 21.97 -13.08
N ASP A 129 0.15 20.83 -13.75
CA ASP A 129 -0.89 19.87 -13.41
C ASP A 129 -0.70 19.32 -11.99
N VAL A 130 0.54 18.94 -11.63
CA VAL A 130 0.90 18.50 -10.28
C VAL A 130 0.59 19.57 -9.23
N LYS A 131 0.90 20.85 -9.51
CA LYS A 131 0.62 21.98 -8.61
C LYS A 131 -0.88 22.15 -8.32
N MET A 132 -1.76 21.74 -9.24
CA MET A 132 -3.21 21.80 -8.99
C MET A 132 -3.62 20.86 -7.85
N PHE A 133 -2.88 19.79 -7.58
CA PHE A 133 -3.14 18.82 -6.50
C PHE A 133 -2.56 19.24 -5.14
N ARG A 134 -1.94 20.41 -5.00
CA ARG A 134 -1.25 20.86 -3.76
C ARG A 134 -2.13 20.85 -2.50
N TYR A 135 -3.45 20.98 -2.65
CA TYR A 135 -4.43 20.95 -1.57
C TYR A 135 -5.33 19.71 -1.64
N PHE A 136 -5.09 18.81 -2.59
CA PHE A 136 -5.90 17.62 -2.73
C PHE A 136 -5.55 16.62 -1.61
N GLN A 137 -6.57 16.14 -0.93
CA GLN A 137 -6.46 15.09 0.09
C GLN A 137 -7.59 14.09 -0.07
N SER A 138 -7.41 12.88 0.48
CA SER A 138 -8.51 11.91 0.58
C SER A 138 -9.53 12.42 1.59
N PRO A 139 -10.77 12.69 1.18
CA PRO A 139 -11.80 13.20 2.10
C PRO A 139 -12.08 12.21 3.23
N VAL A 140 -12.19 12.71 4.44
CA VAL A 140 -12.53 11.95 5.65
C VAL A 140 -13.90 12.43 6.15
N GLU A 141 -14.87 11.53 6.21
CA GLU A 141 -16.23 11.86 6.65
C GLU A 141 -16.24 12.43 8.08
N GLY A 142 -16.82 13.62 8.23
CA GLY A 142 -16.91 14.33 9.50
C GLY A 142 -15.68 15.13 9.90
N GLU A 143 -14.58 15.08 9.12
CA GLU A 143 -13.36 15.87 9.32
C GLU A 143 -13.19 16.92 8.20
N THR A 144 -13.35 16.49 6.94
CA THR A 144 -13.13 17.37 5.78
C THR A 144 -14.22 18.43 5.70
N ARG A 145 -13.81 19.70 5.74
CA ARG A 145 -14.70 20.88 5.75
C ARG A 145 -15.03 21.33 4.34
N ILE A 146 -16.12 22.09 4.19
CA ILE A 146 -16.53 22.67 2.91
C ILE A 146 -15.39 23.49 2.26
N LEU A 147 -14.66 24.27 3.07
CA LEU A 147 -13.52 25.05 2.58
C LEU A 147 -12.41 24.19 1.97
N ASP A 148 -12.21 22.96 2.47
CA ASP A 148 -11.20 22.05 1.93
C ASP A 148 -11.63 21.54 0.54
N TYR A 149 -12.93 21.27 0.33
CA TYR A 149 -13.45 20.97 -1.01
C TYR A 149 -13.27 22.14 -1.98
N VAL A 150 -13.47 23.38 -1.52
CA VAL A 150 -13.19 24.57 -2.35
C VAL A 150 -11.72 24.66 -2.74
N ARG A 151 -10.81 24.40 -1.81
CA ARG A 151 -9.35 24.35 -2.08
C ARG A 151 -8.96 23.23 -3.06
N MET A 152 -9.70 22.12 -3.06
CA MET A 152 -9.48 21.01 -3.97
C MET A 152 -10.04 21.25 -5.39
N LEU A 153 -10.86 22.28 -5.63
CA LEU A 153 -11.47 22.56 -6.93
C LEU A 153 -10.50 22.53 -8.11
N PRO A 154 -9.28 23.12 -8.05
CA PRO A 154 -8.34 23.05 -9.16
C PRO A 154 -7.99 21.60 -9.57
N ALA A 155 -7.77 20.72 -8.60
CA ALA A 155 -7.51 19.30 -8.85
C ALA A 155 -8.76 18.60 -9.40
N ILE A 156 -9.94 18.85 -8.80
CA ILE A 156 -11.22 18.25 -9.21
C ILE A 156 -11.51 18.57 -10.69
N LEU A 157 -11.29 19.81 -11.12
CA LEU A 157 -11.55 20.24 -12.49
C LEU A 157 -10.66 19.55 -13.54
N ILE A 158 -9.41 19.21 -13.21
CA ILE A 158 -8.52 18.54 -14.15
C ILE A 158 -8.53 17.01 -14.01
N THR A 159 -9.11 16.48 -12.93
CA THR A 159 -9.19 15.04 -12.67
C THR A 159 -9.79 14.25 -13.84
N PRO A 160 -10.93 14.63 -14.47
CA PRO A 160 -11.48 13.83 -15.57
C PRO A 160 -10.50 13.63 -16.72
N ARG A 161 -9.75 14.68 -17.10
CA ARG A 161 -8.72 14.61 -18.15
C ARG A 161 -7.58 13.66 -17.76
N LEU A 162 -7.09 13.72 -16.52
CA LEU A 162 -5.98 12.90 -16.05
C LEU A 162 -6.43 11.46 -15.77
N TRP A 163 -7.67 11.26 -15.35
CA TRP A 163 -8.25 9.94 -15.13
C TRP A 163 -8.35 9.10 -16.41
N MET A 164 -8.60 9.76 -17.55
CA MET A 164 -8.73 9.09 -18.85
C MET A 164 -7.40 8.72 -19.51
N GLN A 165 -6.26 9.06 -18.94
CA GLN A 165 -4.93 8.80 -19.49
C GLN A 165 -4.11 7.90 -18.58
N SER A 166 -3.43 6.89 -19.13
CA SER A 166 -2.40 6.19 -18.38
C SER A 166 -1.19 7.10 -18.15
N ILE A 167 -0.43 6.84 -17.10
CA ILE A 167 0.82 7.57 -16.82
C ILE A 167 1.78 7.45 -18.00
N GLY A 168 1.95 6.25 -18.57
CA GLY A 168 2.81 6.04 -19.73
C GLY A 168 2.42 6.91 -20.93
N TYR A 169 1.10 7.01 -21.24
CA TYR A 169 0.62 7.92 -22.29
C TYR A 169 0.82 9.39 -21.91
N TYR A 170 0.47 9.77 -20.68
CA TYR A 170 0.61 11.14 -20.20
C TYR A 170 2.07 11.63 -20.22
N LEU A 171 3.04 10.77 -19.91
CA LEU A 171 4.46 11.06 -19.91
C LEU A 171 5.14 10.84 -21.28
N SER A 172 4.45 10.26 -22.30
CA SER A 172 5.00 10.05 -23.63
C SER A 172 5.45 11.35 -24.35
N ARG A 173 4.93 12.49 -23.89
CA ARG A 173 5.34 13.83 -24.35
C ARG A 173 6.76 14.23 -23.90
N ILE A 174 7.35 13.54 -22.92
CA ILE A 174 8.76 13.65 -22.56
C ILE A 174 9.58 12.81 -23.54
N LYS A 175 10.52 13.45 -24.20
CA LYS A 175 11.35 12.84 -25.24
C LYS A 175 12.63 12.22 -24.69
N ASP A 176 13.14 12.77 -23.59
CA ASP A 176 14.32 12.22 -22.93
C ASP A 176 13.98 10.96 -22.16
N PRO A 177 14.64 9.82 -22.44
CA PRO A 177 14.31 8.55 -21.85
C PRO A 177 14.66 8.45 -20.36
N ASP A 178 15.65 9.21 -19.88
CA ASP A 178 16.07 9.19 -18.47
C ASP A 178 15.08 10.01 -17.64
N VAL A 179 14.72 11.20 -18.10
CA VAL A 179 13.70 12.04 -17.46
C VAL A 179 12.35 11.31 -17.42
N ARG A 180 11.98 10.65 -18.53
CA ARG A 180 10.73 9.88 -18.59
C ARG A 180 10.75 8.72 -17.60
N THR A 181 11.81 7.91 -17.56
CA THR A 181 11.97 6.78 -16.63
C THR A 181 11.89 7.24 -15.18
N LEU A 182 12.56 8.33 -14.82
CA LEU A 182 12.52 8.87 -13.46
C LEU A 182 11.09 9.28 -13.04
N LEU A 183 10.34 9.91 -13.94
CA LEU A 183 8.93 10.28 -13.66
C LEU A 183 8.00 9.06 -13.61
N GLU A 184 8.20 8.07 -14.48
CA GLU A 184 7.44 6.81 -14.49
C GLU A 184 7.70 5.95 -13.23
N ALA A 185 8.83 6.14 -12.56
CA ALA A 185 9.16 5.44 -11.31
C ALA A 185 8.34 5.90 -10.09
N VAL A 186 7.66 7.06 -10.17
CA VAL A 186 6.82 7.58 -9.08
C VAL A 186 5.63 6.67 -8.79
N VAL A 187 4.94 6.20 -9.84
CA VAL A 187 3.82 5.25 -9.78
C VAL A 187 3.84 4.41 -11.05
N ALA A 188 3.49 3.13 -10.95
CA ALA A 188 3.50 2.22 -12.10
C ALA A 188 2.76 2.79 -13.33
N PRO A 189 3.38 2.76 -14.52
CA PRO A 189 2.89 3.46 -15.73
C PRO A 189 1.50 3.06 -16.21
N VAL A 190 0.98 1.90 -15.80
CA VAL A 190 -0.37 1.39 -16.11
C VAL A 190 -1.47 2.20 -15.43
N ASN A 191 -1.18 2.84 -14.31
CA ASN A 191 -2.14 3.64 -13.57
C ASN A 191 -2.51 4.94 -14.33
N ASN A 192 -3.61 5.59 -13.92
CA ASN A 192 -4.02 6.85 -14.52
C ASN A 192 -3.14 8.04 -14.06
N ALA A 193 -3.07 9.07 -14.90
CA ALA A 193 -2.21 10.23 -14.64
C ALA A 193 -2.65 11.07 -13.43
N MET A 194 -3.90 10.95 -12.96
CA MET A 194 -4.34 11.58 -11.71
C MET A 194 -3.56 11.03 -10.53
N THR A 195 -3.37 9.70 -10.46
CA THR A 195 -2.60 9.06 -9.39
C THR A 195 -1.15 9.57 -9.35
N PHE A 196 -0.52 9.73 -10.52
CA PHE A 196 0.81 10.32 -10.63
C PHE A 196 0.84 11.76 -10.10
N ALA A 197 -0.09 12.63 -10.56
CA ALA A 197 -0.13 14.03 -10.15
C ALA A 197 -0.38 14.18 -8.65
N TYR A 198 -1.28 13.37 -8.08
CA TYR A 198 -1.56 13.33 -6.65
C TYR A 198 -0.34 12.89 -5.84
N THR A 199 0.31 11.77 -6.23
CA THR A 199 1.47 11.23 -5.50
C THR A 199 2.65 12.19 -5.55
N LEU A 200 2.98 12.70 -6.73
CA LEU A 200 4.10 13.63 -6.88
C LEU A 200 3.84 14.95 -6.14
N SER A 201 2.60 15.46 -6.16
CA SER A 201 2.21 16.63 -5.37
C SER A 201 2.39 16.39 -3.88
N GLY A 202 2.03 15.21 -3.37
CA GLY A 202 2.20 14.83 -1.96
C GLY A 202 3.67 14.96 -1.52
N PHE A 203 4.61 14.49 -2.32
CA PHE A 203 6.04 14.66 -2.01
C PHE A 203 6.46 16.13 -1.93
N PHE A 204 5.88 17.01 -2.75
CA PHE A 204 6.21 18.44 -2.76
C PHE A 204 5.52 19.25 -1.65
N THR A 205 4.41 18.78 -1.09
CA THR A 205 3.58 19.53 -0.13
C THR A 205 3.79 19.12 1.33
N GLY A 206 4.77 18.28 1.63
CA GLY A 206 5.01 17.78 3.00
C GLY A 206 4.03 16.70 3.44
N ASP A 207 3.47 15.97 2.47
CA ASP A 207 2.80 14.69 2.66
C ASP A 207 3.70 13.54 2.17
N SER A 208 3.19 12.31 2.20
CA SER A 208 3.88 11.13 1.66
C SER A 208 5.25 10.87 2.31
N GLY A 209 5.37 11.11 3.62
CA GLY A 209 6.54 10.77 4.41
C GLY A 209 6.60 9.28 4.74
N TYR A 210 7.72 8.85 5.31
CA TYR A 210 7.92 7.47 5.72
C TYR A 210 7.87 7.36 7.26
N PRO A 211 7.00 6.52 7.85
CA PRO A 211 6.95 6.29 9.28
C PRO A 211 8.12 5.41 9.73
N SER A 212 8.91 5.87 10.69
CA SER A 212 10.04 5.09 11.23
C SER A 212 9.57 3.75 11.80
N GLY A 213 10.30 2.68 11.48
CA GLY A 213 9.90 1.31 11.82
C GLY A 213 8.85 0.71 10.87
N GLY A 214 8.42 1.44 9.85
CA GLY A 214 7.62 0.97 8.71
C GLY A 214 6.26 0.39 9.05
N SER A 215 5.79 -0.47 8.15
CA SER A 215 4.46 -1.08 8.21
C SER A 215 4.18 -1.85 9.50
N LEU A 216 5.14 -2.66 9.94
CA LEU A 216 4.96 -3.49 11.13
C LEU A 216 4.82 -2.64 12.40
N ARG A 217 5.61 -1.58 12.53
CA ARG A 217 5.52 -0.68 13.68
C ARG A 217 4.16 0.01 13.74
N MET A 218 3.67 0.49 12.59
CA MET A 218 2.33 1.07 12.49
C MET A 218 1.24 0.06 12.93
N ALA A 219 1.27 -1.15 12.40
CA ALA A 219 0.29 -2.18 12.72
C ALA A 219 0.32 -2.59 14.20
N LEU A 220 1.53 -2.74 14.79
CA LEU A 220 1.70 -3.05 16.22
C LEU A 220 1.19 -1.92 17.12
N ASN A 221 1.47 -0.65 16.76
CA ASN A 221 0.96 0.50 17.47
C ASN A 221 -0.59 0.56 17.45
N MET A 222 -1.20 0.26 16.29
CA MET A 222 -2.66 0.19 16.16
C MET A 222 -3.24 -0.97 16.99
N ALA A 223 -2.63 -2.16 16.94
CA ALA A 223 -3.05 -3.31 17.74
C ALA A 223 -2.95 -3.00 19.25
N HIS A 224 -1.86 -2.37 19.69
CA HIS A 224 -1.72 -1.91 21.07
C HIS A 224 -2.83 -0.90 21.45
N THR A 225 -3.12 0.07 20.57
CA THR A 225 -4.20 1.06 20.78
C THR A 225 -5.56 0.37 20.91
N PHE A 226 -5.84 -0.65 20.10
CA PHE A 226 -7.05 -1.44 20.16
C PHE A 226 -7.19 -2.20 21.47
N VAL A 227 -6.15 -2.93 21.88
CA VAL A 227 -6.12 -3.69 23.14
C VAL A 227 -6.22 -2.76 24.34
N LYS A 228 -5.52 -1.62 24.33
CA LYS A 228 -5.64 -0.59 25.39
C LYS A 228 -7.06 -0.02 25.52
N ALA A 229 -7.83 0.01 24.44
CA ALA A 229 -9.24 0.39 24.46
C ALA A 229 -10.17 -0.73 24.99
N GLY A 230 -9.63 -1.91 25.33
CA GLY A 230 -10.38 -3.06 25.86
C GLY A 230 -10.78 -4.10 24.82
N GLY A 231 -10.36 -3.94 23.56
CA GLY A 231 -10.60 -4.93 22.51
C GLY A 231 -9.72 -6.17 22.62
N GLN A 232 -10.11 -7.26 21.99
CA GLN A 232 -9.37 -8.53 21.98
C GLN A 232 -8.96 -8.94 20.59
N ILE A 233 -7.72 -9.44 20.42
CA ILE A 233 -7.22 -10.04 19.17
C ILE A 233 -6.87 -11.49 19.42
N ARG A 234 -7.43 -12.41 18.62
CA ARG A 234 -6.97 -13.80 18.53
C ARG A 234 -6.13 -13.96 17.27
N TYR A 235 -4.85 -14.14 17.46
CA TYR A 235 -3.90 -14.48 16.40
C TYR A 235 -3.94 -15.97 16.06
N ASN A 236 -3.36 -16.37 14.95
CA ASN A 236 -3.33 -17.75 14.45
C ASN A 236 -4.73 -18.37 14.35
N THR A 237 -5.74 -17.55 14.05
CA THR A 237 -7.15 -17.94 14.04
C THR A 237 -7.76 -17.62 12.67
N THR A 238 -8.03 -18.68 11.90
CA THR A 238 -8.64 -18.57 10.58
C THR A 238 -10.15 -18.65 10.69
N VAL A 239 -10.86 -17.66 10.16
CA VAL A 239 -12.31 -17.72 9.98
C VAL A 239 -12.63 -18.54 8.73
N GLU A 240 -13.38 -19.61 8.89
CA GLU A 240 -13.75 -20.53 7.83
C GLU A 240 -14.94 -20.02 7.03
N LYS A 241 -15.98 -19.54 7.74
CA LYS A 241 -17.23 -19.04 7.16
C LYS A 241 -17.81 -17.89 7.99
N VAL A 242 -18.45 -16.97 7.28
CA VAL A 242 -19.33 -15.96 7.85
C VAL A 242 -20.77 -16.37 7.61
N VAL A 243 -21.54 -16.41 8.67
CA VAL A 243 -22.96 -16.80 8.67
C VAL A 243 -23.81 -15.75 9.38
N ASP A 244 -25.13 -15.90 9.32
CA ASP A 244 -26.02 -15.05 10.12
C ASP A 244 -25.79 -15.30 11.61
N GLY A 245 -25.47 -14.21 12.33
CA GLY A 245 -25.24 -14.25 13.77
C GLY A 245 -23.84 -14.69 14.20
N GLY A 246 -22.86 -14.77 13.29
CA GLY A 246 -21.48 -15.06 13.70
C GLY A 246 -20.54 -15.57 12.62
N VAL A 247 -19.50 -16.26 13.06
CA VAL A 247 -18.48 -16.85 12.20
C VAL A 247 -18.11 -18.26 12.67
N PHE A 248 -17.70 -19.13 11.74
CA PHE A 248 -17.13 -20.43 12.05
C PHE A 248 -15.61 -20.36 12.19
N VAL A 249 -15.09 -20.94 13.27
CA VAL A 249 -13.67 -21.11 13.57
C VAL A 249 -13.47 -22.50 14.12
N GLU A 250 -12.59 -23.30 13.52
CA GLU A 250 -12.32 -24.70 13.92
C GLU A 250 -13.60 -25.55 14.04
N GLY A 251 -14.56 -25.32 13.12
CA GLY A 251 -15.85 -25.99 13.08
C GLY A 251 -16.87 -25.49 14.10
N GLU A 252 -16.51 -24.56 15.00
CA GLU A 252 -17.41 -24.01 16.03
C GLU A 252 -17.97 -22.63 15.64
N LEU A 253 -19.25 -22.39 15.95
CA LEU A 253 -19.90 -21.11 15.75
C LEU A 253 -19.58 -20.13 16.88
N LEU A 254 -18.80 -19.10 16.57
CA LEU A 254 -18.62 -17.93 17.42
C LEU A 254 -19.75 -16.92 17.13
N LYS A 255 -20.69 -16.76 18.05
CA LYS A 255 -21.85 -15.86 17.92
C LYS A 255 -21.43 -14.40 18.03
N ALA A 256 -22.04 -13.53 17.22
CA ALA A 256 -21.88 -12.08 17.24
C ALA A 256 -23.15 -11.37 16.76
N ASP A 257 -23.39 -10.15 17.27
CA ASP A 257 -24.48 -9.27 16.81
C ASP A 257 -24.12 -8.61 15.47
N ALA A 258 -22.83 -8.47 15.19
CA ALA A 258 -22.33 -7.97 13.91
C ALA A 258 -20.98 -8.58 13.54
N VAL A 259 -20.76 -8.74 12.23
CA VAL A 259 -19.50 -9.17 11.62
C VAL A 259 -19.00 -8.11 10.66
N ILE A 260 -17.72 -7.75 10.77
CA ILE A 260 -17.02 -6.87 9.82
C ILE A 260 -15.97 -7.69 9.07
N VAL A 261 -16.16 -7.86 7.77
CA VAL A 261 -15.23 -8.57 6.87
C VAL A 261 -14.17 -7.59 6.39
N THR A 262 -12.90 -7.82 6.74
CA THR A 262 -11.79 -6.94 6.36
C THR A 262 -10.68 -7.64 5.57
N VAL A 263 -10.85 -8.92 5.30
CA VAL A 263 -10.05 -9.66 4.32
C VAL A 263 -10.35 -9.19 2.90
N ASP A 264 -9.52 -9.57 1.94
CA ASP A 264 -9.73 -9.18 0.53
C ASP A 264 -11.17 -9.47 0.08
N ALA A 265 -11.93 -8.42 -0.26
CA ALA A 265 -13.34 -8.55 -0.59
C ALA A 265 -13.57 -9.46 -1.81
N ARG A 266 -12.62 -9.47 -2.80
CA ARG A 266 -12.72 -10.35 -3.98
C ARG A 266 -12.58 -11.83 -3.60
N THR A 267 -11.73 -12.15 -2.64
CA THR A 267 -11.63 -13.51 -2.08
C THR A 267 -12.83 -13.83 -1.21
N ALA A 268 -13.27 -12.88 -0.38
CA ALA A 268 -14.39 -13.07 0.55
C ALA A 268 -15.69 -13.44 -0.17
N ILE A 269 -16.05 -12.74 -1.27
CA ILE A 269 -17.30 -12.99 -2.00
C ILE A 269 -17.41 -14.39 -2.59
N ASP A 270 -16.27 -15.07 -2.79
CA ASP A 270 -16.25 -16.41 -3.36
C ASP A 270 -16.09 -17.52 -2.33
N LYS A 271 -15.40 -17.24 -1.19
CA LYS A 271 -14.94 -18.30 -0.30
C LYS A 271 -15.48 -18.19 1.13
N LEU A 272 -15.78 -16.98 1.60
CA LEU A 272 -16.03 -16.74 3.03
C LEU A 272 -17.50 -16.95 3.44
N PHE A 273 -18.43 -17.00 2.51
CA PHE A 273 -19.86 -17.22 2.75
C PHE A 273 -20.27 -18.65 2.39
N GLU A 274 -21.40 -19.14 2.92
CA GLU A 274 -21.91 -20.48 2.60
C GLU A 274 -22.08 -20.69 1.10
N LYS A 275 -22.56 -19.65 0.41
CA LYS A 275 -22.61 -19.60 -1.06
C LYS A 275 -21.92 -18.33 -1.56
N PRO A 276 -21.23 -18.37 -2.69
CA PRO A 276 -20.65 -17.19 -3.29
C PRO A 276 -21.69 -16.08 -3.49
N LEU A 277 -21.36 -14.86 -3.08
CA LEU A 277 -22.28 -13.72 -3.22
C LEU A 277 -22.54 -13.39 -4.68
N GLN A 278 -23.84 -13.22 -5.04
CA GLN A 278 -24.31 -12.99 -6.42
C GLN A 278 -24.84 -11.59 -6.66
N ASP A 279 -24.60 -10.65 -5.75
CA ASP A 279 -25.02 -9.25 -5.89
C ASP A 279 -24.38 -8.57 -7.10
N GLY A 280 -25.02 -7.52 -7.60
CA GLY A 280 -24.53 -6.79 -8.77
C GLY A 280 -23.11 -6.22 -8.60
N TRP A 281 -22.77 -5.77 -7.38
CA TRP A 281 -21.42 -5.30 -7.07
C TRP A 281 -20.40 -6.45 -7.04
N ALA A 282 -20.77 -7.61 -6.54
CA ALA A 282 -19.90 -8.78 -6.48
C ALA A 282 -19.61 -9.31 -7.90
N ARG A 283 -20.64 -9.37 -8.78
CA ARG A 283 -20.45 -9.72 -10.20
C ARG A 283 -19.55 -8.72 -10.93
N ARG A 284 -19.73 -7.40 -10.68
CA ARG A 284 -18.84 -6.37 -11.27
C ARG A 284 -17.40 -6.55 -10.78
N MET A 285 -17.20 -6.79 -9.47
CA MET A 285 -15.86 -7.03 -8.92
C MET A 285 -15.17 -8.23 -9.57
N ARG A 286 -15.87 -9.34 -9.79
CA ARG A 286 -15.31 -10.50 -10.50
C ARG A 286 -14.87 -10.18 -11.92
N LYS A 287 -15.61 -9.33 -12.62
CA LYS A 287 -15.39 -9.04 -14.04
C LYS A 287 -14.36 -7.93 -14.28
N LEU A 288 -14.32 -6.92 -13.43
CA LEU A 288 -13.66 -5.65 -13.73
C LEU A 288 -12.50 -5.29 -12.77
N LEU A 289 -12.26 -6.10 -11.73
CA LEU A 289 -11.19 -5.79 -10.80
C LEU A 289 -9.83 -5.93 -11.47
N ALA A 290 -9.10 -4.82 -11.54
CA ALA A 290 -7.69 -4.81 -11.88
C ALA A 290 -6.85 -4.94 -10.58
N THR A 291 -5.85 -5.81 -10.59
CA THR A 291 -5.04 -6.14 -9.42
C THR A 291 -3.58 -5.73 -9.63
N SER A 292 -2.98 -5.09 -8.63
CA SER A 292 -1.54 -4.87 -8.59
C SER A 292 -0.86 -6.08 -7.95
N GLN A 293 -0.08 -6.79 -8.72
CA GLN A 293 0.76 -7.89 -8.26
C GLN A 293 2.24 -7.47 -8.30
N THR A 294 3.08 -8.14 -7.54
CA THR A 294 4.52 -7.88 -7.55
C THR A 294 5.29 -9.13 -7.15
N VAL A 295 6.50 -9.25 -7.67
CA VAL A 295 7.55 -10.05 -7.07
C VAL A 295 8.39 -9.10 -6.20
N PHE A 296 8.61 -9.48 -4.96
CA PHE A 296 9.42 -8.75 -4.01
C PHE A 296 10.74 -9.49 -3.81
N VAL A 297 11.84 -8.77 -3.81
CA VAL A 297 13.15 -9.30 -3.41
C VAL A 297 13.71 -8.40 -2.32
N GLY A 298 14.07 -9.02 -1.19
CA GLY A 298 14.78 -8.36 -0.10
C GLY A 298 16.14 -9.01 0.11
N VAL A 299 17.18 -8.21 0.29
CA VAL A 299 18.53 -8.66 0.60
C VAL A 299 19.06 -7.97 1.85
N GLY A 300 19.76 -8.73 2.69
CA GLY A 300 20.61 -8.20 3.75
C GLY A 300 22.05 -8.12 3.26
N VAL A 301 22.66 -6.96 3.40
CA VAL A 301 24.00 -6.66 2.90
C VAL A 301 24.92 -6.35 4.08
N GLU A 302 26.08 -6.99 4.15
CA GLU A 302 27.14 -6.73 5.15
C GLU A 302 28.01 -5.53 4.72
N ALA A 303 27.34 -4.41 4.44
CA ALA A 303 27.95 -3.13 4.13
C ALA A 303 27.03 -1.97 4.55
N ASP A 304 27.63 -0.87 4.96
CA ASP A 304 26.92 0.38 5.23
C ASP A 304 26.69 1.13 3.90
N LEU A 305 25.41 1.29 3.54
CA LEU A 305 25.00 2.01 2.32
C LEU A 305 24.38 3.38 2.64
N ASN A 306 24.72 4.01 3.76
CA ASN A 306 24.21 5.33 4.14
C ASN A 306 24.52 6.45 3.15
N SER A 307 25.57 6.31 2.34
CA SER A 307 25.92 7.23 1.26
C SER A 307 24.96 7.17 0.06
N TYR A 308 24.19 6.11 -0.06
CA TYR A 308 23.23 5.92 -1.15
C TYR A 308 21.85 6.49 -0.83
N PRO A 309 21.11 6.99 -1.84
CA PRO A 309 19.75 7.48 -1.65
C PRO A 309 18.80 6.38 -1.13
N LYS A 310 17.77 6.79 -0.38
CA LYS A 310 16.73 5.88 0.12
C LYS A 310 15.98 5.16 -0.99
N SER A 311 15.70 5.84 -2.11
CA SER A 311 15.00 5.26 -3.26
C SER A 311 15.79 5.53 -4.54
N MET A 312 16.23 4.46 -5.16
CA MET A 312 17.02 4.48 -6.40
C MET A 312 16.21 3.86 -7.53
N VAL A 313 16.28 4.47 -8.71
CA VAL A 313 15.71 3.91 -9.94
C VAL A 313 16.84 3.30 -10.74
N PHE A 314 16.81 1.98 -10.89
CA PHE A 314 17.77 1.25 -11.72
C PHE A 314 17.18 1.12 -13.14
N LYS A 315 17.73 1.82 -14.09
CA LYS A 315 17.34 1.73 -15.50
C LYS A 315 18.05 0.55 -16.17
N VAL A 316 17.74 -0.63 -15.69
CA VAL A 316 18.25 -1.91 -16.15
C VAL A 316 17.07 -2.84 -16.43
N PRO A 317 17.03 -3.54 -17.59
CA PRO A 317 15.96 -4.49 -17.88
C PRO A 317 15.95 -5.64 -16.88
N PHE A 318 14.75 -5.96 -16.37
CA PHE A 318 14.52 -7.14 -15.54
C PHE A 318 13.45 -8.03 -16.18
N ARG A 319 13.85 -9.17 -16.72
CA ARG A 319 13.01 -10.14 -17.42
C ARG A 319 13.12 -11.49 -16.74
N ASP A 320 12.35 -11.68 -15.69
CA ASP A 320 12.29 -12.91 -14.92
C ASP A 320 11.07 -12.89 -13.96
N GLY A 321 10.75 -14.03 -13.33
CA GLY A 321 9.65 -14.10 -12.37
C GLY A 321 8.27 -13.77 -12.97
N GLY A 322 8.11 -13.92 -14.29
CA GLY A 322 6.87 -13.59 -15.00
C GLY A 322 6.67 -12.09 -15.22
N VAL A 323 7.72 -11.27 -15.12
CA VAL A 323 7.67 -9.82 -15.39
C VAL A 323 8.70 -9.43 -16.46
N ASP A 324 8.40 -8.36 -17.22
CA ASP A 324 9.31 -7.72 -18.17
C ASP A 324 9.31 -6.21 -17.91
N LEU A 325 10.37 -5.72 -17.29
CA LEU A 325 10.52 -4.34 -16.86
C LEU A 325 11.76 -3.72 -17.50
N SER A 326 11.65 -2.47 -17.96
CA SER A 326 12.79 -1.68 -18.47
C SER A 326 13.56 -0.94 -17.35
N PHE A 327 12.95 -0.82 -16.18
CA PHE A 327 13.52 -0.25 -14.96
C PHE A 327 12.76 -0.77 -13.74
N PHE A 328 13.32 -0.61 -12.55
CA PHE A 328 12.67 -0.90 -11.28
C PHE A 328 13.21 -0.01 -10.16
N VAL A 329 12.49 0.02 -9.05
CA VAL A 329 12.85 0.85 -7.88
C VAL A 329 13.48 -0.04 -6.81
N VAL A 330 14.60 0.43 -6.29
CA VAL A 330 15.32 -0.17 -5.16
C VAL A 330 15.23 0.74 -3.95
N SER A 331 14.86 0.19 -2.80
CA SER A 331 14.80 0.90 -1.53
C SER A 331 15.95 0.48 -0.62
N ASN A 332 16.69 1.47 -0.13
CA ASN A 332 17.80 1.34 0.79
C ASN A 332 17.36 1.72 2.21
N TYR A 333 17.52 0.83 3.17
CA TYR A 333 17.07 0.99 4.56
C TYR A 333 18.25 1.17 5.55
N ALA A 334 19.39 1.66 5.10
CA ALA A 334 20.55 1.91 5.94
C ALA A 334 20.24 2.76 7.19
N ARG A 335 19.35 3.76 7.03
CA ARG A 335 18.96 4.70 8.09
C ARG A 335 17.81 4.21 8.98
N ASP A 336 17.22 3.05 8.70
CA ASP A 336 15.96 2.60 9.34
C ASP A 336 16.16 1.60 10.49
N ARG A 337 17.39 1.21 10.79
CA ARG A 337 17.73 0.16 11.77
C ARG A 337 17.04 -1.18 11.46
N TYR A 338 16.98 -1.53 10.17
CA TYR A 338 16.38 -2.77 9.67
C TYR A 338 17.40 -3.92 9.55
N SER A 339 18.64 -3.66 9.90
CA SER A 339 19.77 -4.56 9.80
C SER A 339 20.65 -4.47 11.04
N PRO A 340 21.56 -5.43 11.26
CA PRO A 340 22.64 -5.30 12.23
C PRO A 340 23.50 -4.03 11.97
N GLU A 341 24.24 -3.59 12.96
CA GLU A 341 25.15 -2.45 12.85
C GLU A 341 26.17 -2.64 11.72
N GLY A 342 26.44 -1.62 10.95
CA GLY A 342 27.33 -1.67 9.79
C GLY A 342 26.76 -2.42 8.56
N CYS A 343 25.53 -2.93 8.65
CA CYS A 343 24.84 -3.64 7.59
C CYS A 343 23.66 -2.84 7.03
N THR A 344 23.12 -3.28 5.90
CA THR A 344 21.99 -2.61 5.24
C THR A 344 20.97 -3.62 4.74
N THR A 345 19.69 -3.32 4.92
CA THR A 345 18.60 -3.99 4.22
C THR A 345 18.29 -3.23 2.93
N VAL A 346 18.21 -3.96 1.82
CA VAL A 346 17.82 -3.44 0.50
C VAL A 346 16.62 -4.24 -0.02
N THR A 347 15.64 -3.56 -0.62
CA THR A 347 14.48 -4.24 -1.22
C THR A 347 14.20 -3.72 -2.62
N ALA A 348 13.64 -4.57 -3.47
CA ALA A 348 13.14 -4.21 -4.78
C ALA A 348 11.74 -4.78 -5.01
N LEU A 349 10.91 -4.04 -5.73
CA LEU A 349 9.61 -4.47 -6.20
C LEU A 349 9.63 -4.58 -7.72
N PHE A 350 9.15 -5.71 -8.22
CA PHE A 350 8.99 -6.00 -9.64
C PHE A 350 7.50 -6.13 -9.96
N PRO A 351 6.80 -5.01 -10.23
CA PRO A 351 5.35 -5.03 -10.50
C PRO A 351 5.06 -5.72 -11.82
N GLY A 352 3.97 -6.49 -11.85
CA GLY A 352 3.51 -7.19 -13.06
C GLY A 352 2.47 -8.26 -12.74
N TYR A 353 1.73 -8.70 -13.76
CA TYR A 353 0.68 -9.71 -13.62
C TYR A 353 1.27 -11.13 -13.70
N SER A 354 2.00 -11.54 -12.67
CA SER A 354 2.80 -12.76 -12.69
C SER A 354 2.20 -13.94 -11.91
N TYR A 355 0.99 -13.81 -11.34
CA TYR A 355 0.36 -14.87 -10.55
C TYR A 355 0.25 -16.20 -11.32
N GLY A 356 -0.24 -16.15 -12.58
CA GLY A 356 -0.38 -17.36 -13.40
C GLY A 356 0.95 -18.06 -13.68
N TRP A 357 2.02 -17.29 -13.91
CA TRP A 357 3.36 -17.81 -14.11
C TRP A 357 3.89 -18.54 -12.85
N TRP A 358 3.71 -17.93 -11.68
CA TRP A 358 4.11 -18.54 -10.41
C TRP A 358 3.26 -19.73 -10.02
N LYS A 359 1.96 -19.71 -10.38
CA LYS A 359 1.06 -20.84 -10.17
C LYS A 359 1.51 -22.03 -11.01
N ALA A 360 1.82 -21.85 -12.27
CA ALA A 360 2.37 -22.90 -13.14
C ALA A 360 3.70 -23.44 -12.59
N ALA A 361 4.61 -22.56 -12.14
CA ALA A 361 5.85 -22.96 -11.50
C ALA A 361 5.65 -23.82 -10.23
N LYS A 362 4.56 -23.57 -9.51
CA LYS A 362 4.20 -24.38 -8.34
C LYS A 362 3.67 -25.76 -8.74
N GLU A 363 2.90 -25.82 -9.81
CA GLU A 363 2.29 -27.05 -10.35
C GLU A 363 3.33 -27.96 -11.00
N ASP A 364 4.33 -27.40 -11.70
CA ASP A 364 5.43 -28.15 -12.35
C ASP A 364 6.62 -28.45 -11.43
N GLY A 365 6.58 -28.00 -10.16
CA GLY A 365 7.61 -28.25 -9.16
C GLY A 365 8.85 -27.35 -9.24
N THR A 366 8.91 -26.38 -10.17
CA THR A 366 10.08 -25.51 -10.40
C THR A 366 10.05 -24.21 -9.57
N TYR A 367 9.10 -24.08 -8.66
CA TYR A 367 8.85 -22.83 -7.90
C TYR A 367 10.09 -22.31 -7.14
N GLU A 368 10.77 -23.16 -6.39
CA GLU A 368 11.94 -22.75 -5.60
C GLU A 368 13.16 -22.45 -6.49
N GLU A 369 13.36 -23.19 -7.55
CA GLU A 369 14.41 -22.92 -8.56
C GLU A 369 14.21 -21.54 -9.20
N LYS A 370 13.00 -21.25 -9.64
CA LYS A 370 12.63 -19.95 -10.23
C LYS A 370 12.75 -18.79 -9.25
N LYS A 371 12.45 -19.01 -7.95
CA LYS A 371 12.71 -18.01 -6.90
C LYS A 371 14.21 -17.71 -6.76
N GLN A 372 15.03 -18.74 -6.77
CA GLN A 372 16.49 -18.60 -6.71
C GLN A 372 17.03 -17.86 -7.93
N ALA A 373 16.53 -18.16 -9.14
CA ALA A 373 16.93 -17.47 -10.36
C ALA A 373 16.61 -15.95 -10.28
N VAL A 374 15.41 -15.60 -9.84
CA VAL A 374 15.01 -14.17 -9.60
C VAL A 374 15.94 -13.51 -8.59
N ALA A 375 16.26 -14.21 -7.48
CA ALA A 375 17.16 -13.68 -6.45
C ALA A 375 18.57 -13.43 -7.00
N GLN A 376 19.15 -14.40 -7.69
CA GLN A 376 20.51 -14.29 -8.26
C GLN A 376 20.59 -13.20 -9.31
N LYS A 377 19.59 -13.08 -10.15
CA LYS A 377 19.51 -12.02 -11.15
C LYS A 377 19.48 -10.62 -10.51
N PHE A 378 18.66 -10.44 -9.47
CA PHE A 378 18.63 -9.17 -8.72
C PHE A 378 19.96 -8.88 -8.03
N ILE A 379 20.56 -9.89 -7.38
CA ILE A 379 21.88 -9.75 -6.72
C ILE A 379 22.92 -9.30 -7.72
N GLY A 380 23.01 -9.93 -8.89
CA GLY A 380 23.97 -9.54 -9.95
C GLY A 380 23.80 -8.08 -10.36
N ILE A 381 22.56 -7.61 -10.60
CA ILE A 381 22.28 -6.22 -10.92
C ILE A 381 22.65 -5.30 -9.74
N LEU A 382 22.33 -5.69 -8.50
CA LEU A 382 22.65 -4.88 -7.32
C LEU A 382 24.18 -4.70 -7.17
N GLU A 383 24.96 -5.76 -7.35
CA GLU A 383 26.42 -5.74 -7.29
C GLU A 383 27.08 -4.95 -8.42
N GLU A 384 26.42 -4.84 -9.58
CA GLU A 384 26.86 -3.97 -10.67
C GLU A 384 26.58 -2.49 -10.35
N GLN A 385 25.39 -2.18 -9.82
CA GLN A 385 24.93 -0.81 -9.55
C GLN A 385 25.46 -0.24 -8.24
N ILE A 386 25.77 -1.10 -7.25
CA ILE A 386 26.30 -0.77 -5.93
C ILE A 386 27.49 -1.69 -5.63
N PRO A 387 28.69 -1.37 -6.10
CA PRO A 387 29.87 -2.25 -5.98
C PRO A 387 30.22 -2.67 -4.56
N GLU A 388 29.85 -1.90 -3.55
CA GLU A 388 30.08 -2.20 -2.14
C GLU A 388 29.30 -3.44 -1.66
N THR A 389 28.32 -3.89 -2.42
CA THR A 389 27.53 -5.09 -2.10
C THR A 389 28.17 -6.39 -2.59
N ARG A 390 29.21 -6.33 -3.44
CA ARG A 390 29.84 -7.50 -4.06
C ARG A 390 30.37 -8.47 -3.04
N GLY A 391 29.87 -9.72 -3.11
CA GLY A 391 30.24 -10.78 -2.18
C GLY A 391 29.84 -10.58 -0.72
N ARG A 392 28.96 -9.59 -0.45
CA ARG A 392 28.52 -9.22 0.91
C ARG A 392 27.03 -9.44 1.15
N ILE A 393 26.40 -10.31 0.37
CA ILE A 393 24.99 -10.66 0.55
C ILE A 393 24.84 -11.72 1.65
N ALA A 394 24.37 -11.33 2.83
CA ALA A 394 24.19 -12.22 3.99
C ALA A 394 22.90 -13.05 3.92
N VAL A 395 21.85 -12.47 3.33
CA VAL A 395 20.55 -13.13 3.24
C VAL A 395 19.75 -12.57 2.06
N VAL A 396 18.97 -13.42 1.43
CA VAL A 396 17.98 -13.05 0.41
C VAL A 396 16.65 -13.70 0.73
N ASP A 397 15.56 -12.98 0.48
CA ASP A 397 14.20 -13.50 0.55
C ASP A 397 13.38 -13.01 -0.65
N VAL A 398 12.62 -13.91 -1.27
CA VAL A 398 11.77 -13.60 -2.42
C VAL A 398 10.32 -13.90 -2.04
N ALA A 399 9.45 -12.89 -2.11
CA ALA A 399 8.01 -13.06 -1.98
C ALA A 399 7.35 -12.90 -3.36
N THR A 400 6.56 -13.89 -3.73
CA THR A 400 5.82 -13.96 -5.00
C THR A 400 4.34 -13.66 -4.77
N PRO A 401 3.51 -13.49 -5.80
CA PRO A 401 2.06 -13.42 -5.61
C PRO A 401 1.49 -14.60 -4.83
N LEU A 402 2.04 -15.81 -4.96
CA LEU A 402 1.61 -16.97 -4.14
C LEU A 402 1.95 -16.79 -2.64
N THR A 403 3.03 -16.07 -2.32
CA THR A 403 3.38 -15.74 -0.94
C THR A 403 2.34 -14.80 -0.34
N TYR A 404 1.98 -13.72 -1.06
CA TYR A 404 0.92 -12.79 -0.62
C TYR A 404 -0.44 -13.49 -0.48
N GLN A 405 -0.81 -14.34 -1.43
CA GLN A 405 -2.04 -15.13 -1.33
C GLN A 405 -2.04 -16.03 -0.09
N ARG A 406 -0.94 -16.74 0.18
CA ARG A 406 -0.83 -17.64 1.33
C ARG A 406 -0.99 -16.93 2.67
N TYR A 407 -0.34 -15.78 2.86
CA TYR A 407 -0.34 -15.07 4.14
C TYR A 407 -1.53 -14.12 4.31
N CYS A 408 -2.00 -13.49 3.24
CA CYS A 408 -3.00 -12.42 3.33
C CYS A 408 -4.34 -12.77 2.68
N ASP A 409 -4.52 -13.96 2.11
CA ASP A 409 -5.71 -14.40 1.37
C ASP A 409 -6.16 -13.43 0.26
N THR A 410 -5.20 -12.66 -0.29
CA THR A 410 -5.51 -11.69 -1.34
C THR A 410 -5.77 -12.39 -2.67
N TYR A 411 -6.71 -11.84 -3.44
CA TYR A 411 -7.05 -12.37 -4.75
C TYR A 411 -5.84 -12.30 -5.70
N GLU A 412 -5.44 -13.44 -6.24
CA GLU A 412 -4.25 -13.59 -7.09
C GLU A 412 -2.96 -12.99 -6.50
N GLY A 413 -2.85 -13.00 -5.17
CA GLY A 413 -1.68 -12.46 -4.47
C GLY A 413 -1.46 -10.95 -4.65
N SER A 414 -2.52 -10.22 -4.98
CA SER A 414 -2.43 -8.77 -5.21
C SER A 414 -2.26 -8.01 -3.89
N TYR A 415 -1.38 -7.01 -3.88
CA TYR A 415 -1.23 -6.14 -2.71
C TYR A 415 -2.15 -4.92 -2.73
N MET A 416 -2.66 -4.51 -3.91
CA MET A 416 -3.67 -3.46 -4.06
C MET A 416 -4.44 -3.61 -5.39
N SER A 417 -5.35 -2.68 -5.69
CA SER A 417 -5.98 -2.54 -7.00
C SER A 417 -5.27 -1.49 -7.84
N ASP A 418 -5.16 -1.72 -9.14
CA ASP A 418 -4.67 -0.71 -10.07
C ASP A 418 -5.72 0.35 -10.35
N TRP A 419 -5.27 1.59 -10.48
CA TRP A 419 -6.09 2.74 -10.86
C TRP A 419 -5.99 2.99 -12.37
N MET A 420 -6.47 2.03 -13.14
CA MET A 420 -6.41 2.12 -14.59
C MET A 420 -7.31 3.22 -15.15
N PRO A 421 -6.97 3.79 -16.34
CA PRO A 421 -7.87 4.69 -17.06
C PRO A 421 -9.25 4.07 -17.30
N PHE A 422 -10.30 4.87 -17.25
CA PHE A 422 -11.69 4.48 -17.49
C PHE A 422 -12.24 3.36 -16.58
N THR A 423 -11.51 2.94 -15.55
CA THR A 423 -12.00 1.89 -14.65
C THR A 423 -13.11 2.42 -13.76
N LEU A 424 -14.28 1.79 -13.86
CA LEU A 424 -15.34 2.00 -12.89
C LEU A 424 -14.96 1.35 -11.56
N THR A 425 -15.31 2.01 -10.47
CA THR A 425 -15.06 1.46 -9.13
C THR A 425 -15.83 0.15 -8.94
N THR A 426 -15.11 -0.89 -8.54
CA THR A 426 -15.65 -2.24 -8.27
C THR A 426 -15.70 -2.49 -6.77
N ASN A 427 -16.23 -1.53 -6.01
CA ASN A 427 -16.16 -1.54 -4.56
C ASN A 427 -17.23 -2.43 -3.94
N ALA A 428 -16.86 -3.13 -2.86
CA ALA A 428 -17.79 -3.72 -1.92
C ALA A 428 -18.47 -2.61 -1.08
N PRO A 429 -19.74 -2.74 -0.72
CA PRO A 429 -20.41 -1.79 0.15
C PRO A 429 -19.87 -1.89 1.58
N ASN A 430 -19.59 -0.75 2.24
CA ASN A 430 -19.20 -0.78 3.65
C ASN A 430 -20.30 -1.36 4.55
N ARG A 431 -21.56 -1.11 4.25
CA ARG A 431 -22.73 -1.76 4.88
C ARG A 431 -23.39 -2.66 3.84
N TYR A 432 -23.22 -3.97 3.98
CA TYR A 432 -23.93 -4.93 3.14
C TYR A 432 -25.39 -5.07 3.59
N ARG A 433 -25.59 -5.28 4.90
CA ARG A 433 -26.87 -5.24 5.62
C ARG A 433 -26.60 -4.96 7.10
N LYS A 434 -27.65 -4.72 7.91
CA LYS A 434 -27.49 -4.63 9.36
C LYS A 434 -26.88 -5.94 9.89
N GLY A 435 -25.83 -5.83 10.69
CA GLY A 435 -25.09 -6.95 11.24
C GLY A 435 -24.00 -7.54 10.32
N LEU A 436 -23.89 -7.10 9.04
CA LEU A 436 -22.81 -7.53 8.14
C LEU A 436 -22.23 -6.38 7.33
N TYR A 437 -20.94 -6.17 7.50
CA TYR A 437 -20.20 -5.02 6.93
C TYR A 437 -18.92 -5.48 6.26
N PHE A 438 -18.41 -4.64 5.33
CA PHE A 438 -17.08 -4.77 4.75
C PHE A 438 -16.24 -3.53 5.06
N ALA A 439 -14.95 -3.72 5.30
CA ALA A 439 -13.96 -2.66 5.29
C ALA A 439 -12.68 -3.15 4.61
N GLY A 440 -11.92 -2.24 4.03
CA GLY A 440 -10.67 -2.55 3.36
C GLY A 440 -10.44 -1.73 2.11
N GLN A 441 -9.31 -1.96 1.49
CA GLN A 441 -8.90 -1.21 0.29
C GLN A 441 -9.81 -1.42 -0.94
N ARG A 442 -10.76 -2.38 -0.90
CA ARG A 442 -11.71 -2.66 -1.98
C ARG A 442 -13.15 -2.25 -1.64
N THR A 443 -13.34 -1.42 -0.63
CA THR A 443 -14.66 -0.90 -0.22
C THR A 443 -14.82 0.60 -0.43
N ALA A 444 -13.70 1.30 -0.63
CA ALA A 444 -13.66 2.72 -0.96
C ALA A 444 -12.90 2.91 -2.29
N TYR A 445 -12.42 4.10 -2.56
CA TYR A 445 -11.52 4.35 -3.69
C TYR A 445 -10.36 3.36 -3.67
N SER A 446 -9.99 2.84 -4.82
CA SER A 446 -9.10 1.71 -4.95
C SER A 446 -7.70 1.92 -4.36
N GLY A 447 -7.22 0.95 -3.57
CA GLY A 447 -5.83 0.65 -3.29
C GLY A 447 -5.14 1.43 -2.18
N GLY A 448 -4.40 0.71 -1.34
CA GLY A 448 -3.45 1.24 -0.39
C GLY A 448 -3.97 1.52 1.02
N LEU A 449 -3.12 2.12 1.83
CA LEU A 449 -3.35 2.38 3.25
C LEU A 449 -4.44 3.43 3.53
N PRO A 450 -4.52 4.57 2.81
CA PRO A 450 -5.57 5.56 3.04
C PRO A 450 -6.98 5.00 2.88
N PRO A 451 -7.35 4.33 1.77
CA PRO A 451 -8.66 3.68 1.67
C PRO A 451 -8.91 2.64 2.76
N ALA A 452 -7.89 1.90 3.19
CA ALA A 452 -8.04 0.90 4.24
C ALA A 452 -8.46 1.54 5.58
N VAL A 453 -7.79 2.61 6.00
CA VAL A 453 -8.12 3.30 7.25
C VAL A 453 -9.44 4.08 7.16
N ILE A 454 -9.69 4.78 6.05
CA ILE A 454 -10.93 5.53 5.84
C ILE A 454 -12.15 4.59 5.84
N SER A 455 -12.06 3.45 5.14
CA SER A 455 -13.16 2.47 5.11
C SER A 455 -13.41 1.83 6.46
N GLY A 456 -12.37 1.53 7.24
CA GLY A 456 -12.52 1.02 8.60
C GLY A 456 -13.27 2.01 9.51
N ARG A 457 -12.91 3.31 9.43
CA ARG A 457 -13.60 4.38 10.16
C ARG A 457 -15.07 4.53 9.73
N LEU A 458 -15.33 4.56 8.42
CA LEU A 458 -16.67 4.66 7.87
C LEU A 458 -17.54 3.47 8.30
N THR A 459 -17.00 2.25 8.23
CA THR A 459 -17.70 1.04 8.64
C THR A 459 -18.09 1.08 10.12
N ALA A 460 -17.19 1.53 11.00
CA ALA A 460 -17.51 1.72 12.41
C ALA A 460 -18.61 2.76 12.63
N ARG A 461 -18.64 3.86 11.86
CA ARG A 461 -19.73 4.86 11.91
C ARG A 461 -21.08 4.27 11.48
N LEU A 462 -21.09 3.47 10.41
CA LEU A 462 -22.29 2.79 9.94
C LEU A 462 -22.80 1.77 10.96
N LEU A 463 -21.90 1.01 11.58
CA LEU A 463 -22.20 0.11 12.69
C LEU A 463 -22.86 0.87 13.85
N CYS A 464 -22.26 1.98 14.30
CA CYS A 464 -22.82 2.83 15.36
C CYS A 464 -24.24 3.32 15.01
N LYS A 465 -24.46 3.74 13.75
CA LYS A 465 -25.77 4.18 13.28
C LYS A 465 -26.82 3.06 13.37
N ASP A 466 -26.46 1.84 12.95
CA ASP A 466 -27.38 0.69 12.93
C ASP A 466 -27.77 0.21 14.33
N PHE A 467 -26.86 0.31 15.29
CA PHE A 467 -27.06 -0.10 16.70
C PHE A 467 -27.36 1.07 17.63
N LYS A 468 -27.51 2.30 17.10
CA LYS A 468 -27.84 3.53 17.86
C LYS A 468 -26.78 3.90 18.91
N HIS A 469 -25.53 3.57 18.67
CA HIS A 469 -24.40 4.05 19.47
C HIS A 469 -23.93 5.41 18.99
N LYS A 470 -23.39 6.21 19.92
CA LYS A 470 -22.67 7.42 19.57
C LYS A 470 -21.28 7.04 19.06
N PHE A 471 -20.95 7.47 17.83
CA PHE A 471 -19.60 7.28 17.31
C PHE A 471 -18.58 8.08 18.13
N THR A 472 -17.50 7.45 18.55
CA THR A 472 -16.44 8.05 19.37
C THR A 472 -15.08 7.86 18.71
N ASN A 473 -14.35 8.95 18.53
CA ASN A 473 -13.02 8.96 17.92
C ASN A 473 -11.88 9.17 18.94
N LYS A 474 -12.22 9.38 20.23
CA LYS A 474 -11.26 9.55 21.34
C LYS A 474 -11.37 8.41 22.35
#